data_6587e463186179c371abc26300d3edf9
#
_entry.id   6587e463186179c371abc26300d3edf9
#
_cell.length_a   1.000
_cell.length_b   1.000
_cell.length_c   1.000
_cell.angle_alpha   90.00
_cell.angle_beta   90.00
_cell.angle_gamma   90.00
#
_symmetry.space_group_name_H-M   'P 1'
#
loop_
_entity.id
_entity.type
_entity.pdbx_description
1 polymer ?
#
loop_
_entity_poly.entity_id
_entity_poly.type
_entity_poly.pdbx_seq_one_letter_code
_entity_poly.pdbx_strand_id
1 'polypeptide(L)'
;MGKLRITLACWDYDRTSALANGTVVADGLDINYLSLPVEETFFRMLRNKEFECAEMSLSSYCVSLMKADPDFIAIPVFPSRMFRHNSIYVHADSGIRSPSDLVGKKIGTPEYQMTAPVWIRGILEEHYQVPHTSVQYLTGGAETAGRDEKIKLQLPPAVKIAPIGPAQTLTEMIANGDIDAMQLTLFWRHIALGISKHQKPGGPIGPSHRRIHR
;
A
#
# COMPACT_ATOMS: atom_id res chain seq x y z
N MET A 1 32.53 25.63 9.78
CA MET A 1 32.32 24.47 8.88
C MET A 1 31.12 24.76 7.98
N GLY A 2 31.21 24.48 6.69
CA GLY A 2 30.03 24.56 5.81
C GLY A 2 28.98 23.53 6.18
N LYS A 3 27.70 23.85 6.00
CA LYS A 3 26.62 22.89 6.18
C LYS A 3 26.65 21.83 5.08
N LEU A 4 26.36 20.56 5.43
CA LEU A 4 26.18 19.50 4.43
C LEU A 4 24.81 19.68 3.76
N ARG A 5 24.79 19.84 2.45
CA ARG A 5 23.56 19.94 1.69
C ARG A 5 23.03 18.54 1.37
N ILE A 6 21.75 18.30 1.69
CA ILE A 6 21.05 17.05 1.40
C ILE A 6 19.66 17.32 0.84
N THR A 7 19.20 16.46 -0.03
CA THR A 7 17.82 16.41 -0.49
C THR A 7 17.06 15.39 0.33
N LEU A 8 16.00 15.82 1.02
CA LEU A 8 15.07 14.98 1.78
C LEU A 8 13.73 14.90 1.06
N ALA A 9 13.42 13.74 0.49
CA ALA A 9 12.11 13.50 -0.14
C ALA A 9 11.18 12.78 0.84
N CYS A 10 10.05 13.39 1.17
CA CYS A 10 9.06 12.85 2.09
C CYS A 10 7.68 13.43 1.77
N TRP A 11 6.61 12.69 2.09
CA TRP A 11 5.25 13.20 1.93
C TRP A 11 4.97 14.38 2.88
N ASP A 12 3.94 15.14 2.56
CA ASP A 12 3.46 16.26 3.37
C ASP A 12 2.71 15.75 4.61
N TYR A 13 3.45 15.43 5.66
CA TYR A 13 2.90 15.07 6.96
C TYR A 13 2.93 16.26 7.92
N ASP A 14 1.94 16.35 8.79
CA ASP A 14 1.90 17.34 9.89
C ASP A 14 3.19 17.30 10.75
N ARG A 15 3.70 16.11 11.03
CA ARG A 15 4.90 15.85 11.85
C ARG A 15 6.22 16.17 11.16
N THR A 16 6.24 16.33 9.85
CA THR A 16 7.42 16.76 9.09
C THR A 16 7.32 18.20 8.57
N SER A 17 6.17 18.84 8.76
CA SER A 17 5.89 20.19 8.25
C SER A 17 6.88 21.24 8.74
N ALA A 18 7.36 21.11 9.99
CA ALA A 18 8.34 22.04 10.56
C ALA A 18 9.71 21.97 9.87
N LEU A 19 10.10 20.81 9.35
CA LEU A 19 11.30 20.68 8.49
C LEU A 19 11.03 21.23 7.09
N ALA A 20 9.86 20.95 6.54
CA ALA A 20 9.49 21.36 5.19
C ALA A 20 9.39 22.89 5.05
N ASN A 21 8.88 23.58 6.06
CA ASN A 21 8.73 25.03 6.05
C ASN A 21 9.91 25.81 6.69
N GLY A 22 10.96 25.10 7.13
CA GLY A 22 12.15 25.69 7.71
C GLY A 22 12.01 26.24 9.15
N THR A 23 10.87 25.99 9.83
CA THR A 23 10.67 26.38 11.24
C THR A 23 11.64 25.64 12.16
N VAL A 24 11.96 24.38 11.84
CA VAL A 24 13.00 23.60 12.50
C VAL A 24 14.16 23.40 11.52
N VAL A 25 15.35 23.73 11.97
CA VAL A 25 16.59 23.61 11.21
C VAL A 25 17.44 22.53 11.85
N ALA A 26 17.91 21.58 11.03
CA ALA A 26 18.84 20.54 11.50
C ALA A 26 20.26 21.14 11.62
N ASP A 27 20.92 20.94 12.75
CA ASP A 27 22.28 21.44 12.94
C ASP A 27 23.26 20.75 11.98
N GLY A 28 24.14 21.54 11.37
CA GLY A 28 25.12 21.06 10.40
C GLY A 28 24.56 20.68 9.03
N LEU A 29 23.22 20.77 8.78
CA LEU A 29 22.59 20.42 7.51
C LEU A 29 21.94 21.63 6.82
N ASP A 30 21.97 21.59 5.48
CA ASP A 30 21.17 22.45 4.58
C ASP A 30 20.21 21.53 3.82
N ILE A 31 18.94 21.47 4.27
CA ILE A 31 17.95 20.52 3.77
C ILE A 31 17.14 21.14 2.65
N ASN A 32 17.26 20.56 1.44
CA ASN A 32 16.34 20.75 0.35
C ASN A 32 15.16 19.77 0.50
N TYR A 33 14.04 20.20 1.09
CA TYR A 33 12.88 19.34 1.32
C TYR A 33 12.03 19.25 0.05
N LEU A 34 11.78 18.02 -0.43
CA LEU A 34 10.88 17.74 -1.54
C LEU A 34 9.62 17.02 -1.03
N SER A 35 8.50 17.72 -1.08
CA SER A 35 7.19 17.14 -0.80
C SER A 35 6.66 16.42 -2.04
N LEU A 36 6.79 15.08 -2.06
CA LEU A 36 6.39 14.24 -3.18
C LEU A 36 5.36 13.21 -2.72
N PRO A 37 4.47 12.73 -3.61
CA PRO A 37 3.61 11.58 -3.35
C PRO A 37 4.44 10.36 -2.92
N VAL A 38 3.96 9.63 -1.90
CA VAL A 38 4.71 8.50 -1.31
C VAL A 38 5.14 7.46 -2.35
N GLU A 39 4.25 7.14 -3.29
CA GLU A 39 4.55 6.16 -4.34
C GLU A 39 5.64 6.64 -5.30
N GLU A 40 5.63 7.93 -5.64
CA GLU A 40 6.68 8.54 -6.46
C GLU A 40 8.02 8.55 -5.72
N THR A 41 8.01 8.99 -4.45
CA THR A 41 9.21 8.98 -3.59
C THR A 41 9.82 7.59 -3.52
N PHE A 42 8.99 6.57 -3.25
CA PHE A 42 9.45 5.18 -3.13
C PHE A 42 10.02 4.65 -4.44
N PHE A 43 9.35 4.93 -5.57
CA PHE A 43 9.81 4.49 -6.88
C PHE A 43 11.16 5.11 -7.23
N ARG A 44 11.27 6.44 -7.11
CA ARG A 44 12.48 7.18 -7.46
C ARG A 44 13.66 6.80 -6.56
N MET A 45 13.42 6.63 -5.26
CA MET A 45 14.47 6.20 -4.34
C MET A 45 14.91 4.76 -4.60
N LEU A 46 13.96 3.80 -4.71
CA LEU A 46 14.28 2.39 -4.90
C LEU A 46 14.97 2.09 -6.25
N ARG A 47 14.51 2.75 -7.32
CA ARG A 47 14.98 2.48 -8.67
C ARG A 47 16.22 3.30 -9.03
N ASN A 48 16.21 4.58 -8.68
CA ASN A 48 17.16 5.54 -9.20
C ASN A 48 18.10 6.08 -8.12
N LYS A 49 17.81 5.86 -6.83
CA LYS A 49 18.59 6.41 -5.69
C LYS A 49 18.77 7.94 -5.80
N GLU A 50 17.69 8.64 -6.16
CA GLU A 50 17.75 10.06 -6.55
C GLU A 50 17.99 11.02 -5.38
N PHE A 51 17.79 10.59 -4.13
CA PHE A 51 17.84 11.45 -2.96
C PHE A 51 18.88 10.95 -1.96
N GLU A 52 19.53 11.87 -1.24
CA GLU A 52 20.43 11.52 -0.13
C GLU A 52 19.63 10.93 1.06
N CYS A 53 18.39 11.39 1.24
CA CYS A 53 17.48 10.89 2.27
C CYS A 53 16.04 10.86 1.73
N ALA A 54 15.31 9.80 2.01
CA ALA A 54 13.90 9.72 1.60
C ALA A 54 13.07 8.85 2.52
N GLU A 55 11.77 9.12 2.59
CA GLU A 55 10.79 8.17 3.07
C GLU A 55 10.79 6.93 2.15
N MET A 56 10.68 5.75 2.75
CA MET A 56 10.66 4.49 1.99
C MET A 56 9.61 3.53 2.55
N SER A 57 9.06 2.68 1.69
CA SER A 57 8.23 1.55 2.09
C SER A 57 9.04 0.60 2.97
N LEU A 58 8.60 0.34 4.21
CA LEU A 58 9.31 -0.54 5.14
C LEU A 58 9.51 -1.95 4.57
N SER A 59 8.51 -2.53 3.94
CA SER A 59 8.64 -3.85 3.32
C SER A 59 9.64 -3.87 2.16
N SER A 60 9.65 -2.81 1.33
CA SER A 60 10.64 -2.68 0.26
C SER A 60 12.05 -2.51 0.79
N TYR A 61 12.21 -1.77 1.91
CA TYR A 61 13.48 -1.68 2.62
C TYR A 61 13.93 -3.07 3.11
N CYS A 62 13.06 -3.82 3.79
CA CYS A 62 13.39 -5.18 4.25
C CYS A 62 13.83 -6.10 3.09
N VAL A 63 13.15 -6.04 1.94
CA VAL A 63 13.55 -6.80 0.75
C VAL A 63 14.92 -6.33 0.23
N SER A 64 15.20 -5.03 0.26
CA SER A 64 16.50 -4.49 -0.19
C SER A 64 17.68 -4.98 0.65
N LEU A 65 17.46 -5.29 1.93
CA LEU A 65 18.47 -5.84 2.83
C LEU A 65 18.87 -7.29 2.52
N MET A 66 18.11 -7.99 1.65
CA MET A 66 18.46 -9.36 1.23
C MET A 66 19.57 -9.38 0.17
N LYS A 67 19.99 -8.23 -0.34
CA LYS A 67 21.15 -8.13 -1.22
C LYS A 67 22.44 -8.32 -0.42
N ALA A 68 23.46 -8.84 -1.08
CA ALA A 68 24.79 -8.98 -0.46
C ALA A 68 25.40 -7.62 -0.05
N ASP A 69 25.09 -6.57 -0.81
CA ASP A 69 25.48 -5.18 -0.53
C ASP A 69 24.20 -4.32 -0.57
N PRO A 70 23.58 -4.04 0.58
CA PRO A 70 22.36 -3.23 0.66
C PRO A 70 22.61 -1.78 0.28
N ASP A 71 21.76 -1.24 -0.56
CA ASP A 71 21.86 0.14 -1.07
C ASP A 71 21.49 1.21 -0.03
N PHE A 72 20.76 0.86 1.06
CA PHE A 72 20.11 1.81 1.95
C PHE A 72 20.40 1.52 3.41
N ILE A 73 20.49 2.57 4.20
CA ILE A 73 20.56 2.52 5.66
C ILE A 73 19.32 3.24 6.21
N ALA A 74 18.52 2.57 7.03
CA ALA A 74 17.38 3.21 7.68
C ALA A 74 17.79 3.91 8.97
N ILE A 75 17.22 5.08 9.20
CA ILE A 75 17.21 5.74 10.51
C ILE A 75 15.89 5.43 11.23
N PRO A 76 15.82 5.42 12.57
CA PRO A 76 14.63 5.02 13.33
C PRO A 76 13.54 6.09 13.33
N VAL A 77 13.17 6.58 12.15
CA VAL A 77 12.11 7.57 11.93
C VAL A 77 11.02 6.95 11.08
N PHE A 78 9.79 6.98 11.59
CA PHE A 78 8.62 6.38 10.94
C PHE A 78 7.59 7.47 10.62
N PRO A 79 7.69 8.15 9.47
CA PRO A 79 6.83 9.27 9.11
C PRO A 79 5.37 8.86 8.96
N SER A 80 5.10 7.70 8.39
CA SER A 80 3.75 7.17 8.23
C SER A 80 3.45 6.06 9.23
N ARG A 81 2.35 6.22 10.00
CA ARG A 81 1.87 5.23 10.98
C ARG A 81 0.36 5.06 10.81
N MET A 82 -0.07 3.84 10.53
CA MET A 82 -1.48 3.56 10.31
C MET A 82 -1.87 2.19 10.82
N PHE A 83 -3.09 2.09 11.39
CA PHE A 83 -3.72 0.81 11.68
C PHE A 83 -4.11 0.11 10.37
N ARG A 84 -3.79 -1.18 10.26
CA ARG A 84 -4.02 -1.97 9.04
C ARG A 84 -5.24 -2.89 9.13
N HIS A 85 -5.81 -3.11 10.30
CA HIS A 85 -7.02 -3.92 10.49
C HIS A 85 -8.22 -3.40 9.68
N ASN A 86 -8.31 -2.11 9.41
CA ASN A 86 -9.39 -1.49 8.66
C ASN A 86 -9.09 -1.33 7.15
N SER A 87 -8.07 -2.01 6.63
CA SER A 87 -7.60 -1.86 5.25
C SER A 87 -8.00 -3.04 4.35
N ILE A 88 -9.00 -3.83 4.77
CA ILE A 88 -9.60 -4.92 3.97
C ILE A 88 -11.03 -4.52 3.61
N TYR A 89 -11.35 -4.64 2.34
CA TYR A 89 -12.66 -4.35 1.76
C TYR A 89 -13.20 -5.59 1.11
N VAL A 90 -14.49 -5.86 1.31
CA VAL A 90 -15.19 -7.01 0.75
C VAL A 90 -16.35 -6.57 -0.11
N HIS A 91 -16.63 -7.33 -1.15
CA HIS A 91 -17.85 -7.16 -1.91
C HIS A 91 -19.06 -7.41 -1.01
N ALA A 92 -20.09 -6.56 -1.09
CA ALA A 92 -21.24 -6.62 -0.16
C ALA A 92 -21.97 -7.97 -0.19
N ASP A 93 -22.03 -8.58 -1.37
CA ASP A 93 -22.74 -9.85 -1.60
C ASP A 93 -21.81 -11.07 -1.57
N SER A 94 -20.52 -10.89 -1.16
CA SER A 94 -19.54 -11.99 -1.09
C SER A 94 -19.83 -13.03 -0.03
N GLY A 95 -20.74 -12.74 0.91
CA GLY A 95 -21.04 -13.59 2.07
C GLY A 95 -19.99 -13.53 3.18
N ILE A 96 -18.90 -12.77 3.01
CA ILE A 96 -17.84 -12.59 4.01
C ILE A 96 -18.38 -11.76 5.18
N ARG A 97 -18.33 -12.30 6.39
CA ARG A 97 -18.79 -11.69 7.64
C ARG A 97 -17.66 -11.50 8.65
N SER A 98 -16.65 -12.34 8.58
CA SER A 98 -15.49 -12.36 9.47
C SER A 98 -14.19 -12.51 8.67
N PRO A 99 -13.03 -12.18 9.25
CA PRO A 99 -11.75 -12.40 8.58
C PRO A 99 -11.48 -13.87 8.21
N SER A 100 -11.96 -14.84 9.00
CA SER A 100 -11.83 -16.28 8.73
C SER A 100 -12.52 -16.73 7.43
N ASP A 101 -13.53 -16.00 6.97
CA ASP A 101 -14.25 -16.30 5.73
C ASP A 101 -13.39 -16.00 4.47
N LEU A 102 -12.21 -15.38 4.66
CA LEU A 102 -11.25 -15.11 3.57
C LEU A 102 -10.48 -16.34 3.12
N VAL A 103 -10.51 -17.46 3.87
CA VAL A 103 -9.87 -18.71 3.46
C VAL A 103 -10.46 -19.19 2.13
N GLY A 104 -9.59 -19.49 1.16
CA GLY A 104 -9.97 -19.92 -0.18
C GLY A 104 -10.44 -18.79 -1.12
N LYS A 105 -10.46 -17.55 -0.66
CA LYS A 105 -10.95 -16.40 -1.42
C LYS A 105 -9.91 -15.76 -2.31
N LYS A 106 -10.39 -14.95 -3.28
CA LYS A 106 -9.56 -14.12 -4.14
C LYS A 106 -9.44 -12.73 -3.54
N ILE A 107 -8.23 -12.29 -3.25
CA ILE A 107 -7.96 -10.95 -2.70
C ILE A 107 -7.12 -10.13 -3.66
N GLY A 108 -7.66 -8.97 -4.07
CA GLY A 108 -6.92 -7.98 -4.84
C GLY A 108 -5.94 -7.19 -3.95
N THR A 109 -4.74 -6.93 -4.45
CA THR A 109 -3.75 -6.06 -3.81
C THR A 109 -2.94 -5.32 -4.87
N PRO A 110 -2.63 -4.02 -4.69
CA PRO A 110 -1.88 -3.29 -5.72
C PRO A 110 -0.51 -3.91 -6.03
N GLU A 111 0.20 -4.33 -5.00
CA GLU A 111 1.45 -5.07 -5.07
C GLU A 111 1.56 -5.99 -3.86
N TYR A 112 2.05 -7.20 -4.05
CA TYR A 112 2.15 -8.18 -2.97
C TYR A 112 3.11 -7.74 -1.86
N GLN A 113 4.22 -7.08 -2.21
CA GLN A 113 5.27 -6.69 -1.27
C GLN A 113 5.04 -5.33 -0.58
N MET A 114 3.99 -4.58 -0.89
CA MET A 114 3.72 -3.31 -0.19
C MET A 114 3.58 -3.51 1.32
N THR A 115 4.05 -2.52 2.10
CA THR A 115 4.03 -2.58 3.57
C THR A 115 2.65 -2.91 4.13
N ALA A 116 1.58 -2.29 3.62
CA ALA A 116 0.24 -2.53 4.14
C ALA A 116 -0.28 -3.94 3.86
N PRO A 117 -0.22 -4.48 2.63
CA PRO A 117 -0.55 -5.88 2.37
C PRO A 117 0.27 -6.87 3.19
N VAL A 118 1.56 -6.61 3.43
CA VAL A 118 2.41 -7.45 4.30
C VAL A 118 1.87 -7.47 5.73
N TRP A 119 1.59 -6.30 6.32
CA TRP A 119 0.99 -6.20 7.66
C TRP A 119 -0.38 -6.84 7.74
N ILE A 120 -1.23 -6.65 6.72
CA ILE A 120 -2.58 -7.23 6.68
C ILE A 120 -2.48 -8.76 6.67
N ARG A 121 -1.58 -9.35 5.90
CA ARG A 121 -1.39 -10.81 5.89
C ARG A 121 -0.90 -11.34 7.23
N GLY A 122 0.06 -10.67 7.86
CA GLY A 122 0.51 -11.02 9.21
C GLY A 122 -0.63 -10.97 10.24
N ILE A 123 -1.43 -9.89 10.23
CA ILE A 123 -2.60 -9.74 11.10
C ILE A 123 -3.63 -10.85 10.85
N LEU A 124 -3.93 -11.18 9.60
CA LEU A 124 -4.87 -12.25 9.25
C LEU A 124 -4.39 -13.61 9.74
N GLU A 125 -3.12 -13.90 9.61
CA GLU A 125 -2.53 -15.17 10.04
C GLU A 125 -2.43 -15.26 11.55
N GLU A 126 -1.88 -14.27 12.24
CA GLU A 126 -1.63 -14.29 13.68
C GLU A 126 -2.89 -14.16 14.53
N HIS A 127 -3.84 -13.32 14.12
CA HIS A 127 -5.03 -13.02 14.93
C HIS A 127 -6.30 -13.71 14.47
N TYR A 128 -6.38 -14.12 13.20
CA TYR A 128 -7.61 -14.67 12.63
C TYR A 128 -7.45 -16.06 12.00
N GLN A 129 -6.27 -16.68 12.12
CA GLN A 129 -5.94 -18.01 11.59
C GLN A 129 -6.25 -18.16 10.10
N VAL A 130 -5.99 -17.09 9.33
CA VAL A 130 -6.08 -17.10 7.85
C VAL A 130 -4.67 -17.14 7.28
N PRO A 131 -4.11 -18.34 6.99
CA PRO A 131 -2.79 -18.45 6.41
C PRO A 131 -2.71 -17.74 5.06
N HIS A 132 -1.64 -16.99 4.82
CA HIS A 132 -1.45 -16.28 3.55
C HIS A 132 -1.45 -17.22 2.33
N THR A 133 -1.10 -18.51 2.53
CA THR A 133 -1.12 -19.56 1.48
C THR A 133 -2.54 -20.09 1.19
N SER A 134 -3.52 -19.81 2.06
CA SER A 134 -4.92 -20.23 1.88
C SER A 134 -5.72 -19.31 0.96
N VAL A 135 -5.13 -18.19 0.53
CA VAL A 135 -5.76 -17.13 -0.26
C VAL A 135 -5.12 -17.06 -1.64
N GLN A 136 -5.88 -16.72 -2.67
CA GLN A 136 -5.36 -16.37 -3.99
C GLN A 136 -5.24 -14.85 -4.09
N TYR A 137 -4.02 -14.35 -4.30
CA TYR A 137 -3.76 -12.92 -4.49
C TYR A 137 -3.77 -12.54 -5.97
N LEU A 138 -4.44 -11.45 -6.30
CA LEU A 138 -4.44 -10.85 -7.63
C LEU A 138 -3.81 -9.46 -7.54
N THR A 139 -2.73 -9.22 -8.32
CA THR A 139 -1.97 -7.96 -8.26
C THR A 139 -2.22 -7.09 -9.47
N GLY A 140 -2.29 -5.77 -9.25
CA GLY A 140 -2.47 -4.80 -10.32
C GLY A 140 -2.96 -3.46 -9.83
N GLY A 141 -3.20 -2.54 -10.76
CA GLY A 141 -3.63 -1.19 -10.41
C GLY A 141 -4.98 -1.14 -9.70
N ALA A 142 -5.08 -0.32 -8.67
CA ALA A 142 -6.34 -0.16 -7.94
C ALA A 142 -7.39 0.58 -8.79
N GLU A 143 -7.05 1.77 -9.29
CA GLU A 143 -7.94 2.63 -10.09
C GLU A 143 -7.42 2.84 -11.51
N THR A 144 -6.12 2.65 -11.74
CA THR A 144 -5.48 2.80 -13.04
C THR A 144 -4.86 1.47 -13.44
N ALA A 145 -5.19 0.98 -14.62
CA ALA A 145 -4.67 -0.28 -15.14
C ALA A 145 -3.14 -0.22 -15.42
N GLY A 146 -2.52 -1.38 -15.58
CA GLY A 146 -1.13 -1.48 -16.01
C GLY A 146 -0.08 -1.26 -14.92
N ARG A 147 -0.43 -1.46 -13.65
CA ARG A 147 0.55 -1.38 -12.54
C ARG A 147 1.31 -2.69 -12.38
N ASP A 148 2.63 -2.58 -12.44
CA ASP A 148 3.57 -3.68 -12.17
C ASP A 148 4.11 -3.63 -10.74
N GLU A 149 4.58 -4.77 -10.24
CA GLU A 149 5.34 -4.86 -8.98
C GLU A 149 6.63 -4.04 -9.06
N LYS A 150 6.89 -3.17 -8.06
CA LYS A 150 8.13 -2.39 -7.99
C LYS A 150 9.38 -3.25 -7.85
N ILE A 151 9.24 -4.37 -7.16
CA ILE A 151 10.32 -5.32 -6.88
C ILE A 151 9.85 -6.70 -7.29
N LYS A 152 10.63 -7.39 -8.12
CA LYS A 152 10.38 -8.81 -8.44
C LYS A 152 10.67 -9.66 -7.21
N LEU A 153 9.68 -10.44 -6.80
CA LEU A 153 9.74 -11.32 -5.64
C LEU A 153 10.02 -12.75 -6.08
N GLN A 154 10.82 -13.46 -5.29
CA GLN A 154 10.92 -14.90 -5.32
C GLN A 154 10.07 -15.45 -4.17
N LEU A 155 8.89 -15.95 -4.48
CA LEU A 155 7.95 -16.46 -3.49
C LEU A 155 7.94 -17.99 -3.45
N PRO A 156 7.68 -18.58 -2.26
CA PRO A 156 7.47 -20.01 -2.14
C PRO A 156 6.32 -20.49 -3.06
N PRO A 157 6.40 -21.71 -3.63
CA PRO A 157 5.36 -22.25 -4.52
C PRO A 157 3.95 -22.34 -3.90
N ALA A 158 3.87 -22.39 -2.56
CA ALA A 158 2.61 -22.41 -1.83
C ALA A 158 1.83 -21.07 -1.91
N VAL A 159 2.50 -19.97 -2.24
CA VAL A 159 1.86 -18.66 -2.38
C VAL A 159 1.22 -18.56 -3.76
N LYS A 160 -0.11 -18.42 -3.77
CA LYS A 160 -0.91 -18.29 -5.00
C LYS A 160 -1.03 -16.82 -5.36
N ILE A 161 -0.30 -16.37 -6.36
CA ILE A 161 -0.30 -14.98 -6.83
C ILE A 161 -0.34 -14.95 -8.35
N ALA A 162 -1.12 -14.02 -8.92
CA ALA A 162 -1.17 -13.76 -10.35
C ALA A 162 -1.44 -12.26 -10.61
N PRO A 163 -0.89 -11.67 -11.69
CA PRO A 163 -1.29 -10.34 -12.11
C PRO A 163 -2.72 -10.37 -12.69
N ILE A 164 -3.45 -9.26 -12.56
CA ILE A 164 -4.69 -9.05 -13.30
C ILE A 164 -4.41 -8.71 -14.76
N GLY A 165 -5.44 -8.73 -15.60
CA GLY A 165 -5.31 -8.35 -17.00
C GLY A 165 -4.82 -6.90 -17.17
N PRO A 166 -4.10 -6.60 -18.27
CA PRO A 166 -3.44 -5.30 -18.46
C PRO A 166 -4.40 -4.12 -18.56
N ALA A 167 -5.68 -4.36 -18.89
CA ALA A 167 -6.72 -3.35 -18.95
C ALA A 167 -7.66 -3.36 -17.73
N GLN A 168 -7.46 -4.25 -16.76
CA GLN A 168 -8.31 -4.39 -15.58
C GLN A 168 -7.83 -3.50 -14.44
N THR A 169 -8.76 -3.15 -13.54
CA THR A 169 -8.47 -2.50 -12.27
C THR A 169 -9.08 -3.30 -11.12
N LEU A 170 -8.44 -3.26 -9.96
CA LEU A 170 -8.96 -3.97 -8.77
C LEU A 170 -10.30 -3.40 -8.31
N THR A 171 -10.52 -2.09 -8.51
CA THR A 171 -11.78 -1.43 -8.16
C THR A 171 -12.95 -1.93 -9.01
N GLU A 172 -12.76 -2.11 -10.30
CA GLU A 172 -13.78 -2.70 -11.17
C GLU A 172 -14.01 -4.17 -10.83
N MET A 173 -12.94 -4.93 -10.59
CA MET A 173 -13.04 -6.35 -10.26
C MET A 173 -13.80 -6.60 -8.96
N ILE A 174 -13.59 -5.78 -7.92
CA ILE A 174 -14.37 -5.94 -6.67
C ILE A 174 -15.82 -5.48 -6.85
N ALA A 175 -16.06 -4.44 -7.66
CA ALA A 175 -17.41 -3.98 -7.95
C ALA A 175 -18.24 -5.01 -8.74
N ASN A 176 -17.58 -5.77 -9.62
CA ASN A 176 -18.20 -6.83 -10.43
C ASN A 176 -18.29 -8.18 -9.70
N GLY A 177 -17.63 -8.33 -8.54
CA GLY A 177 -17.55 -9.61 -7.82
C GLY A 177 -16.53 -10.61 -8.40
N ASP A 178 -15.60 -10.16 -9.26
CA ASP A 178 -14.52 -10.98 -9.83
C ASP A 178 -13.47 -11.34 -8.76
N ILE A 179 -13.35 -10.48 -7.73
CA ILE A 179 -12.59 -10.71 -6.49
C ILE A 179 -13.49 -10.54 -5.28
N ASP A 180 -13.23 -11.35 -4.24
CA ASP A 180 -14.05 -11.36 -3.01
C ASP A 180 -13.69 -10.22 -2.06
N ALA A 181 -12.43 -9.83 -2.04
CA ALA A 181 -11.91 -8.77 -1.17
C ALA A 181 -10.77 -8.00 -1.83
N MET A 182 -10.42 -6.86 -1.26
CA MET A 182 -9.28 -6.04 -1.68
C MET A 182 -8.54 -5.50 -0.47
N GLN A 183 -7.22 -5.58 -0.50
CA GLN A 183 -6.31 -4.95 0.46
C GLN A 183 -5.82 -3.62 -0.11
N LEU A 184 -6.15 -2.51 0.54
CA LEU A 184 -5.79 -1.19 0.04
C LEU A 184 -5.39 -0.24 1.18
N THR A 185 -4.39 0.60 0.91
CA THR A 185 -4.00 1.72 1.77
C THR A 185 -4.53 3.04 1.25
N LEU A 186 -5.12 3.83 2.11
CA LEU A 186 -5.26 5.30 2.08
C LEU A 186 -5.94 6.03 0.90
N PHE A 187 -6.15 5.49 -0.28
CA PHE A 187 -6.76 6.25 -1.40
C PHE A 187 -8.30 6.20 -1.46
N TRP A 188 -8.92 6.27 -0.29
CA TRP A 188 -10.37 6.06 -0.08
C TRP A 188 -11.29 7.06 -0.74
N ARG A 189 -10.86 8.28 -0.90
CA ARG A 189 -11.75 9.33 -1.41
C ARG A 189 -12.25 9.00 -2.82
N HIS A 190 -11.40 8.39 -3.63
CA HIS A 190 -11.72 8.08 -5.02
C HIS A 190 -12.52 6.79 -5.19
N ILE A 191 -12.22 5.74 -4.41
CA ILE A 191 -12.98 4.48 -4.47
C ILE A 191 -14.41 4.70 -3.98
N ALA A 192 -14.62 5.40 -2.87
CA ALA A 192 -15.96 5.72 -2.39
C ALA A 192 -16.75 6.57 -3.40
N LEU A 193 -16.10 7.50 -4.09
CA LEU A 193 -16.72 8.32 -5.14
C LEU A 193 -16.95 7.55 -6.44
N GLY A 194 -16.05 6.62 -6.80
CA GLY A 194 -16.19 5.75 -7.98
C GLY A 194 -17.35 4.77 -7.86
N ILE A 195 -17.52 4.18 -6.69
CA ILE A 195 -18.63 3.26 -6.37
C ILE A 195 -19.98 3.99 -6.40
N SER A 196 -20.03 5.25 -5.96
CA SER A 196 -21.22 6.09 -6.03
C SER A 196 -21.66 6.43 -7.46
N LYS A 197 -20.75 6.42 -8.43
CA LYS A 197 -21.08 6.77 -9.83
C LYS A 197 -21.86 5.68 -10.59
N HIS A 198 -21.90 4.45 -10.09
CA HIS A 198 -22.68 3.35 -10.71
C HIS A 198 -24.05 3.14 -10.06
N GLN A 199 -24.44 3.98 -9.13
CA GLN A 199 -25.79 3.95 -8.57
C GLN A 199 -26.77 4.58 -9.55
N LYS A 200 -27.75 3.81 -9.99
CA LYS A 200 -28.87 4.34 -10.81
C LYS A 200 -29.53 5.51 -10.08
N PRO A 201 -29.89 6.61 -10.76
CA PRO A 201 -30.60 7.71 -10.14
C PRO A 201 -31.91 7.18 -9.52
N GLY A 202 -32.08 7.33 -8.18
CA GLY A 202 -33.33 7.03 -7.50
C GLY A 202 -33.33 5.82 -6.54
N GLY A 203 -32.21 5.09 -6.40
CA GLY A 203 -32.11 4.00 -5.39
C GLY A 203 -31.56 4.50 -4.04
N PRO A 204 -31.99 3.90 -2.90
CA PRO A 204 -31.40 4.26 -1.61
C PRO A 204 -29.90 3.96 -1.59
N ILE A 205 -29.12 4.85 -0.99
CA ILE A 205 -27.66 4.73 -0.83
C ILE A 205 -27.39 3.60 0.17
N GLY A 206 -27.19 2.39 -0.32
CA GLY A 206 -26.65 1.28 0.46
C GLY A 206 -25.15 1.17 0.22
N PRO A 207 -24.30 0.94 1.22
CA PRO A 207 -22.88 0.70 1.00
C PRO A 207 -22.72 -0.62 0.25
N SER A 208 -22.21 -0.55 -0.99
CA SER A 208 -21.91 -1.74 -1.79
C SER A 208 -20.72 -2.54 -1.23
N HIS A 209 -20.02 -2.01 -0.23
CA HIS A 209 -18.85 -2.64 0.40
C HIS A 209 -18.88 -2.46 1.90
N ARG A 210 -18.56 -3.53 2.63
CA ARG A 210 -18.40 -3.51 4.08
C ARG A 210 -16.94 -3.64 4.46
N ARG A 211 -16.53 -2.89 5.48
CA ARG A 211 -15.26 -3.10 6.17
C ARG A 211 -15.43 -4.28 7.14
N ILE A 212 -14.43 -5.13 7.25
CA ILE A 212 -14.36 -6.09 8.34
C ILE A 212 -13.78 -5.33 9.54
N HIS A 213 -14.67 -4.96 10.50
CA HIS A 213 -14.29 -4.39 11.77
C HIS A 213 -14.53 -5.43 12.86
N ARG A 214 -13.51 -5.72 13.62
CA ARG A 214 -13.58 -6.04 15.05
C ARG A 214 -12.23 -5.84 15.68
#